data_a8a5c45adad5b7149b72cb653e8d9520
#
_entry.id   a8a5c45adad5b7149b72cb653e8d9520
#
_cell.length_a   1.000
_cell.length_b   1.000
_cell.length_c   1.000
_cell.angle_alpha   90.00
_cell.angle_beta   90.00
_cell.angle_gamma   90.00
#
_symmetry.space_group_name_H-M   'P 1'
#
loop_
_entity.id
_entity.type
_entity.pdbx_description
1 polymer ?
#
loop_
_entity_poly.entity_id
_entity_poly.type
_entity_poly.pdbx_seq_one_letter_code
_entity_poly.pdbx_strand_id
1 'polypeptide(L)'
;LVGCEIPIIIPPNPFLPNVKYLGYLDIVMYHEPTNTFKIIDIKTSTNGWNQKAKKDKVKQYQLVLYKKYFAEHYKVDIDTIEIEFFILRRKVWESSEFPIKRVQLFEPPSGKTSVNKASRMINEFLDDCFNREGHVTKEMPETPNNNCKWCPYYKTHLCSSTFNG
;
A
#
# COMPACT_ATOMS: atom_id res chain seq x y z
N LEU A 1 22.14 -2.63 0.23
CA LEU A 1 20.97 -3.31 -0.31
C LEU A 1 20.70 -4.58 0.50
N VAL A 2 19.50 -4.74 1.03
CA VAL A 2 19.06 -6.00 1.66
C VAL A 2 18.50 -6.94 0.58
N GLY A 3 17.64 -6.42 -0.31
CA GLY A 3 17.11 -7.16 -1.43
C GLY A 3 16.10 -6.37 -2.25
N CYS A 4 15.65 -7.02 -3.33
CA CYS A 4 14.58 -6.57 -4.22
C CYS A 4 13.49 -7.63 -4.25
N GLU A 5 12.23 -7.22 -4.47
CA GLU A 5 11.07 -8.13 -4.55
C GLU A 5 10.96 -9.05 -3.32
N ILE A 6 11.24 -8.48 -2.13
CA ILE A 6 11.23 -9.28 -0.88
C ILE A 6 9.79 -9.62 -0.51
N PRO A 7 9.42 -10.91 -0.46
CA PRO A 7 8.09 -11.31 -0.07
C PRO A 7 7.88 -11.14 1.45
N ILE A 8 6.71 -10.63 1.83
CA ILE A 8 6.20 -10.69 3.20
C ILE A 8 4.94 -11.53 3.18
N ILE A 9 4.97 -12.64 3.91
CA ILE A 9 3.83 -13.54 4.07
C ILE A 9 3.59 -13.72 5.57
N ILE A 10 2.56 -13.09 6.09
CA ILE A 10 2.28 -13.08 7.53
C ILE A 10 0.77 -13.09 7.77
N PRO A 11 0.25 -13.78 8.81
CA PRO A 11 -1.13 -13.58 9.21
C PRO A 11 -1.33 -12.16 9.70
N PRO A 12 -2.25 -11.37 9.10
CA PRO A 12 -2.47 -9.98 9.49
C PRO A 12 -3.17 -9.85 10.85
N ASN A 13 -3.82 -10.92 11.29
CA ASN A 13 -4.50 -11.04 12.56
C ASN A 13 -4.19 -12.42 13.18
N PRO A 14 -3.69 -12.50 14.42
CA PRO A 14 -3.36 -13.76 15.08
C PRO A 14 -4.57 -14.67 15.30
N PHE A 15 -5.79 -14.12 15.33
CA PHE A 15 -7.03 -14.90 15.45
C PHE A 15 -7.52 -15.49 14.11
N LEU A 16 -6.87 -15.14 12.99
CA LEU A 16 -7.15 -15.64 11.64
C LEU A 16 -5.87 -16.21 11.01
N PRO A 17 -5.29 -17.28 11.55
CA PRO A 17 -3.98 -17.78 11.12
C PRO A 17 -3.98 -18.33 9.69
N ASN A 18 -5.14 -18.69 9.17
CA ASN A 18 -5.32 -19.22 7.82
C ASN A 18 -5.39 -18.10 6.76
N VAL A 19 -5.68 -16.86 7.16
CA VAL A 19 -5.64 -15.69 6.28
C VAL A 19 -4.22 -15.15 6.25
N LYS A 20 -3.70 -14.85 5.05
CA LYS A 20 -2.34 -14.34 4.88
C LYS A 20 -2.38 -12.97 4.23
N TYR A 21 -1.63 -12.03 4.81
CA TYR A 21 -1.19 -10.84 4.10
C TYR A 21 -0.01 -11.23 3.23
N LEU A 22 -0.10 -10.93 1.94
CA LEU A 22 0.98 -11.13 0.98
C LEU A 22 1.36 -9.78 0.41
N GLY A 23 2.63 -9.43 0.48
CA GLY A 23 3.21 -8.24 -0.13
C GLY A 23 4.59 -8.53 -0.67
N TYR A 24 4.98 -7.78 -1.69
CA TYR A 24 6.34 -7.79 -2.23
C TYR A 24 6.91 -6.37 -2.08
N LEU A 25 8.06 -6.26 -1.43
CA LEU A 25 8.75 -4.98 -1.27
C LEU A 25 9.72 -4.81 -2.43
N ASP A 26 9.52 -3.79 -3.25
CA ASP A 26 10.33 -3.57 -4.46
C ASP A 26 11.81 -3.47 -4.11
N ILE A 27 12.17 -2.64 -3.13
CA ILE A 27 13.55 -2.49 -2.66
C ILE A 27 13.56 -2.31 -1.14
N VAL A 28 14.47 -3.03 -0.47
CA VAL A 28 14.80 -2.79 0.94
C VAL A 28 16.29 -2.51 1.07
N MET A 29 16.61 -1.41 1.72
CA MET A 29 17.97 -1.00 2.04
C MET A 29 18.17 -0.98 3.55
N TYR A 30 19.41 -1.21 3.98
CA TYR A 30 19.83 -1.08 5.37
C TYR A 30 21.01 -0.14 5.45
N HIS A 31 20.94 0.81 6.37
CA HIS A 31 22.01 1.76 6.66
C HIS A 31 22.58 1.43 8.04
N GLU A 32 23.72 0.75 8.03
CA GLU A 32 24.36 0.23 9.25
C GLU A 32 24.70 1.33 10.27
N PRO A 33 25.26 2.50 9.87
CA PRO A 33 25.64 3.54 10.84
C PRO A 33 24.48 4.08 11.68
N THR A 34 23.27 4.11 11.15
CA THR A 34 22.06 4.57 11.86
C THR A 34 21.14 3.44 12.29
N ASN A 35 21.49 2.19 11.97
CA ASN A 35 20.66 1.01 12.19
C ASN A 35 19.22 1.21 11.64
N THR A 36 19.12 1.74 10.42
CA THR A 36 17.84 2.12 9.80
C THR A 36 17.59 1.29 8.54
N PHE A 37 16.39 0.73 8.43
CA PHE A 37 15.89 0.15 7.18
C PHE A 37 15.15 1.20 6.37
N LYS A 38 15.27 1.14 5.05
CA LYS A 38 14.47 1.95 4.13
C LYS A 38 13.76 1.05 3.13
N ILE A 39 12.42 1.09 3.16
CA ILE A 39 11.57 0.39 2.21
C ILE A 39 11.17 1.36 1.13
N ILE A 40 11.49 1.04 -0.12
CA ILE A 40 11.21 1.87 -1.28
C ILE A 40 10.22 1.12 -2.16
N ASP A 41 9.12 1.78 -2.51
CA ASP A 41 8.12 1.29 -3.46
C ASP A 41 8.20 2.12 -4.76
N ILE A 42 8.42 1.44 -5.89
CA ILE A 42 8.62 2.06 -7.18
C ILE A 42 7.28 2.25 -7.87
N LYS A 43 6.96 3.48 -8.23
CA LYS A 43 5.75 3.81 -8.99
C LYS A 43 6.12 4.53 -10.29
N THR A 44 5.40 4.22 -11.35
CA THR A 44 5.48 4.99 -12.59
C THR A 44 4.31 5.96 -12.69
N SER A 45 4.56 7.14 -13.22
CA SER A 45 3.53 8.15 -13.46
C SER A 45 3.87 8.95 -14.71
N THR A 46 2.87 9.40 -15.47
CA THR A 46 3.14 10.22 -16.67
C THR A 46 3.85 11.51 -16.30
N ASN A 47 3.33 12.25 -15.32
CA ASN A 47 3.82 13.59 -14.96
C ASN A 47 4.31 13.68 -13.49
N GLY A 48 4.41 12.54 -12.79
CA GLY A 48 4.64 12.49 -11.35
C GLY A 48 3.34 12.61 -10.54
N TRP A 49 3.48 12.66 -9.22
CA TRP A 49 2.35 12.78 -8.29
C TRP A 49 2.14 14.23 -7.88
N ASN A 50 0.94 14.74 -8.12
CA ASN A 50 0.48 16.00 -7.57
C ASN A 50 0.02 15.86 -6.11
N GLN A 51 -0.39 16.95 -5.48
CA GLN A 51 -0.82 16.96 -4.09
C GLN A 51 -2.03 16.01 -3.82
N LYS A 52 -2.96 15.89 -4.78
CA LYS A 52 -4.11 14.97 -4.66
C LYS A 52 -3.65 13.51 -4.64
N ALA A 53 -2.75 13.12 -5.54
CA ALA A 53 -2.18 11.78 -5.60
C ALA A 53 -1.35 11.44 -4.34
N LYS A 54 -0.60 12.42 -3.82
CA LYS A 54 0.17 12.25 -2.57
C LYS A 54 -0.71 12.10 -1.33
N LYS A 55 -1.91 12.73 -1.32
CA LYS A 55 -2.88 12.63 -0.21
C LYS A 55 -3.75 11.37 -0.27
N ASP A 56 -3.67 10.58 -1.33
CA ASP A 56 -4.42 9.33 -1.49
C ASP A 56 -4.02 8.31 -0.42
N LYS A 57 -4.95 8.05 0.50
CA LYS A 57 -4.69 7.18 1.66
C LYS A 57 -4.49 5.72 1.27
N VAL A 58 -5.15 5.25 0.22
CA VAL A 58 -5.00 3.86 -0.25
C VAL A 58 -3.55 3.61 -0.67
N LYS A 59 -2.96 4.54 -1.44
CA LYS A 59 -1.54 4.45 -1.82
C LYS A 59 -0.62 4.51 -0.61
N GLN A 60 -0.84 5.49 0.30
CA GLN A 60 -0.01 5.63 1.49
C GLN A 60 -0.06 4.39 2.37
N TYR A 61 -1.26 3.81 2.57
CA TYR A 61 -1.44 2.66 3.46
C TYR A 61 -0.77 1.39 2.94
N GLN A 62 -0.63 1.21 1.63
CA GLN A 62 0.18 0.11 1.09
C GLN A 62 1.58 0.11 1.72
N LEU A 63 2.26 1.24 1.65
CA LEU A 63 3.64 1.36 2.13
C LEU A 63 3.74 1.36 3.67
N VAL A 64 2.73 1.94 4.35
CA VAL A 64 2.62 1.88 5.82
C VAL A 64 2.42 0.44 6.32
N LEU A 65 1.63 -0.37 5.61
CA LEU A 65 1.46 -1.78 5.92
C LEU A 65 2.72 -2.59 5.65
N TYR A 66 3.46 -2.27 4.60
CA TYR A 66 4.78 -2.86 4.36
C TYR A 66 5.72 -2.61 5.53
N LYS A 67 5.80 -1.37 6.02
CA LYS A 67 6.58 -1.02 7.22
C LYS A 67 6.17 -1.87 8.43
N LYS A 68 4.87 -1.93 8.73
CA LYS A 68 4.32 -2.69 9.85
C LYS A 68 4.67 -4.17 9.75
N TYR A 69 4.34 -4.79 8.63
CA TYR A 69 4.52 -6.24 8.49
C TYR A 69 5.98 -6.65 8.29
N PHE A 70 6.82 -5.76 7.75
CA PHE A 70 8.27 -5.96 7.76
C PHE A 70 8.81 -6.00 9.19
N ALA A 71 8.42 -5.03 10.03
CA ALA A 71 8.80 -5.00 11.43
C ALA A 71 8.39 -6.28 12.18
N GLU A 72 7.15 -6.73 11.98
CA GLU A 72 6.62 -7.94 12.63
C GLU A 72 7.30 -9.22 12.12
N HIS A 73 7.53 -9.32 10.82
CA HIS A 73 8.11 -10.51 10.18
C HIS A 73 9.58 -10.69 10.56
N TYR A 74 10.37 -9.62 10.49
CA TYR A 74 11.81 -9.66 10.76
C TYR A 74 12.19 -9.35 12.21
N LYS A 75 11.19 -9.06 13.08
CA LYS A 75 11.38 -8.73 14.50
C LYS A 75 12.31 -7.54 14.72
N VAL A 76 12.20 -6.52 13.87
CA VAL A 76 12.94 -5.25 13.98
C VAL A 76 12.03 -4.16 14.53
N ASP A 77 12.63 -3.15 15.17
CA ASP A 77 11.90 -2.02 15.69
C ASP A 77 11.28 -1.21 14.55
N ILE A 78 9.97 -1.01 14.59
CA ILE A 78 9.22 -0.26 13.58
C ILE A 78 9.72 1.19 13.44
N ASP A 79 10.22 1.79 14.50
CA ASP A 79 10.71 3.16 14.48
C ASP A 79 12.06 3.29 13.75
N THR A 80 12.77 2.19 13.51
CA THR A 80 13.98 2.15 12.68
C THR A 80 13.70 1.96 11.19
N ILE A 81 12.43 1.93 10.77
CA ILE A 81 12.05 1.70 9.38
C ILE A 81 11.52 2.98 8.76
N GLU A 82 12.17 3.44 7.71
CA GLU A 82 11.72 4.52 6.83
C GLU A 82 11.00 3.95 5.62
N ILE A 83 10.06 4.71 5.05
CA ILE A 83 9.34 4.34 3.85
C ILE A 83 9.32 5.47 2.83
N GLU A 84 9.51 5.14 1.55
CA GLU A 84 9.57 6.12 0.49
C GLU A 84 8.97 5.59 -0.82
N PHE A 85 8.21 6.43 -1.51
CA PHE A 85 7.85 6.21 -2.90
C PHE A 85 8.90 6.79 -3.83
N PHE A 86 9.42 5.95 -4.72
CA PHE A 86 10.27 6.34 -5.83
C PHE A 86 9.42 6.44 -7.10
N ILE A 87 9.07 7.67 -7.50
CA ILE A 87 8.12 7.91 -8.59
C ILE A 87 8.89 8.26 -9.86
N LEU A 88 8.90 7.34 -10.82
CA LEU A 88 9.52 7.54 -12.12
C LEU A 88 8.53 8.22 -13.08
N ARG A 89 8.88 9.41 -13.55
CA ARG A 89 8.10 10.12 -14.56
C ARG A 89 8.38 9.58 -15.95
N ARG A 90 7.32 9.16 -16.64
CA ARG A 90 7.42 8.68 -18.03
C ARG A 90 7.65 9.82 -19.02
N LYS A 91 7.07 11.00 -18.74
CA LYS A 91 7.27 12.20 -19.55
C LYS A 91 8.09 13.23 -18.78
N VAL A 92 9.13 13.71 -19.40
CA VAL A 92 9.96 14.84 -18.93
C VAL A 92 10.14 15.75 -20.16
N TRP A 93 9.77 17.01 -19.98
CA TRP A 93 9.91 18.04 -21.02
C TRP A 93 11.33 18.60 -20.92
N GLU A 94 12.24 18.10 -21.73
CA GLU A 94 13.67 18.48 -21.70
C GLU A 94 13.91 19.91 -22.19
N SER A 95 13.01 20.41 -23.05
CA SER A 95 13.03 21.79 -23.58
C SER A 95 12.34 22.82 -22.68
N SER A 96 11.93 22.45 -21.48
CA SER A 96 11.30 23.38 -20.55
C SER A 96 12.33 24.32 -19.94
N GLU A 97 12.00 25.61 -19.84
CA GLU A 97 12.77 26.62 -19.12
C GLU A 97 13.00 26.21 -17.64
N PHE A 98 12.08 25.42 -17.07
CA PHE A 98 12.16 24.83 -15.74
C PHE A 98 12.13 23.29 -15.83
N PRO A 99 13.27 22.63 -16.05
CA PRO A 99 13.31 21.18 -16.25
C PRO A 99 12.88 20.43 -14.98
N ILE A 100 11.93 19.53 -15.15
CA ILE A 100 11.43 18.67 -14.08
C ILE A 100 12.32 17.43 -13.98
N LYS A 101 12.79 17.08 -12.78
CA LYS A 101 13.55 15.85 -12.54
C LYS A 101 12.73 14.60 -12.92
N ARG A 102 13.37 13.62 -13.56
CA ARG A 102 12.73 12.35 -13.93
C ARG A 102 12.23 11.57 -12.71
N VAL A 103 12.93 11.67 -11.60
CA VAL A 103 12.58 11.02 -10.34
C VAL A 103 11.93 12.03 -9.39
N GLN A 104 10.86 11.60 -8.75
CA GLN A 104 10.22 12.29 -7.64
C GLN A 104 10.19 11.36 -6.44
N LEU A 105 10.72 11.81 -5.32
CA LEU A 105 10.66 11.10 -4.05
C LEU A 105 9.49 11.62 -3.23
N PHE A 106 8.84 10.73 -2.48
CA PHE A 106 7.78 11.09 -1.57
C PHE A 106 7.73 10.14 -0.37
N GLU A 107 7.92 10.69 0.80
CA GLU A 107 7.80 9.99 2.08
C GLU A 107 6.39 10.22 2.65
N PRO A 108 5.54 9.20 2.70
CA PRO A 108 4.22 9.33 3.31
C PRO A 108 4.34 9.35 4.84
N PRO A 109 3.38 9.99 5.54
CA PRO A 109 3.32 9.91 7.00
C PRO A 109 3.24 8.46 7.47
N SER A 110 4.20 8.02 8.29
CA SER A 110 4.36 6.63 8.71
C SER A 110 4.53 6.44 10.22
N GLY A 111 4.24 7.45 11.01
CA GLY A 111 4.25 7.35 12.48
C GLY A 111 3.08 6.52 13.01
N LYS A 112 3.06 6.29 14.34
CA LYS A 112 2.08 5.46 15.06
C LYS A 112 0.63 5.68 14.64
N THR A 113 0.22 6.94 14.44
CA THR A 113 -1.17 7.27 14.01
C THR A 113 -1.50 6.69 12.63
N SER A 114 -0.54 6.76 11.68
CA SER A 114 -0.74 6.22 10.32
C SER A 114 -0.77 4.70 10.34
N VAL A 115 0.11 4.07 11.10
CA VAL A 115 0.15 2.62 11.28
C VAL A 115 -1.15 2.11 11.89
N ASN A 116 -1.66 2.76 12.95
CA ASN A 116 -2.92 2.38 13.58
C ASN A 116 -4.12 2.51 12.63
N LYS A 117 -4.17 3.57 11.81
CA LYS A 117 -5.24 3.75 10.82
C LYS A 117 -5.20 2.69 9.72
N ALA A 118 -4.01 2.39 9.20
CA ALA A 118 -3.84 1.34 8.19
C ALA A 118 -4.18 -0.05 8.76
N SER A 119 -3.76 -0.34 10.00
CA SER A 119 -4.08 -1.59 10.70
C SER A 119 -5.59 -1.74 10.93
N ARG A 120 -6.27 -0.66 11.35
CA ARG A 120 -7.72 -0.68 11.52
C ARG A 120 -8.44 -1.00 10.21
N MET A 121 -8.05 -0.37 9.13
CA MET A 121 -8.62 -0.65 7.80
C MET A 121 -8.48 -2.14 7.40
N ILE A 122 -7.33 -2.75 7.66
CA ILE A 122 -7.15 -4.19 7.39
C ILE A 122 -8.04 -5.04 8.31
N ASN A 123 -8.14 -4.70 9.61
CA ASN A 123 -8.98 -5.45 10.52
C ASN A 123 -10.47 -5.34 10.14
N GLU A 124 -10.95 -4.14 9.81
CA GLU A 124 -12.33 -3.94 9.29
C GLU A 124 -12.58 -4.82 8.05
N PHE A 125 -11.64 -4.85 7.10
CA PHE A 125 -11.73 -5.73 5.93
C PHE A 125 -11.78 -7.22 6.30
N LEU A 126 -10.95 -7.63 7.27
CA LEU A 126 -10.93 -9.03 7.72
C LEU A 126 -12.24 -9.43 8.40
N ASP A 127 -12.77 -8.56 9.25
CA ASP A 127 -14.04 -8.77 9.97
C ASP A 127 -15.23 -8.84 9.00
N ASP A 128 -15.22 -8.03 7.95
CA ASP A 128 -16.27 -8.00 6.92
C ASP A 128 -16.23 -9.20 5.98
N CYS A 129 -15.02 -9.71 5.68
CA CYS A 129 -14.82 -10.66 4.58
C CYS A 129 -14.54 -12.10 5.02
N PHE A 130 -14.19 -12.35 6.27
CA PHE A 130 -13.80 -13.68 6.75
C PHE A 130 -14.53 -14.06 8.03
N ASN A 131 -14.90 -15.34 8.14
CA ASN A 131 -15.40 -15.89 9.38
C ASN A 131 -14.25 -16.25 10.35
N ARG A 132 -14.55 -16.73 11.55
CA ARG A 132 -13.55 -17.06 12.56
C ARG A 132 -12.60 -18.20 12.14
N GLU A 133 -13.02 -19.06 11.23
CA GLU A 133 -12.20 -20.14 10.65
C GLU A 133 -11.30 -19.62 9.50
N GLY A 134 -11.42 -18.35 9.11
CA GLY A 134 -10.68 -17.73 8.01
C GLY A 134 -11.22 -18.08 6.63
N HIS A 135 -12.44 -18.58 6.54
CA HIS A 135 -13.13 -18.76 5.27
C HIS A 135 -13.79 -17.47 4.84
N VAL A 136 -13.78 -17.20 3.55
CA VAL A 136 -14.48 -16.06 2.95
C VAL A 136 -15.97 -16.19 3.24
N THR A 137 -16.59 -15.14 3.77
CA THR A 137 -18.03 -15.10 3.97
C THR A 137 -18.75 -15.08 2.63
N LYS A 138 -19.91 -15.73 2.53
CA LYS A 138 -20.70 -15.80 1.27
C LYS A 138 -21.18 -14.44 0.78
N GLU A 139 -21.32 -13.51 1.67
CA GLU A 139 -21.79 -12.14 1.40
C GLU A 139 -20.63 -11.17 1.62
N MET A 140 -19.88 -10.89 0.56
CA MET A 140 -18.94 -9.75 0.60
C MET A 140 -19.72 -8.45 0.45
N PRO A 141 -19.51 -7.46 1.34
CA PRO A 141 -20.20 -6.19 1.23
C PRO A 141 -19.77 -5.47 -0.06
N GLU A 142 -20.75 -5.16 -0.90
CA GLU A 142 -20.52 -4.29 -2.05
C GLU A 142 -20.33 -2.85 -1.55
N THR A 143 -19.24 -2.21 -1.96
CA THR A 143 -18.95 -0.83 -1.58
C THR A 143 -18.98 0.07 -2.83
N PRO A 144 -20.17 0.49 -3.31
CA PRO A 144 -20.32 1.33 -4.49
C PRO A 144 -19.59 2.66 -4.32
N ASN A 145 -18.76 3.01 -5.30
CA ASN A 145 -18.01 4.27 -5.29
C ASN A 145 -17.64 4.70 -6.72
N ASN A 146 -16.97 5.84 -6.86
CA ASN A 146 -16.57 6.40 -8.15
C ASN A 146 -15.67 5.48 -9.02
N ASN A 147 -15.05 4.45 -8.45
CA ASN A 147 -14.22 3.50 -9.20
C ASN A 147 -15.06 2.43 -9.89
N CYS A 148 -16.34 2.28 -9.52
CA CYS A 148 -17.24 1.30 -10.14
C CYS A 148 -17.34 1.49 -11.66
N LYS A 149 -17.28 2.72 -12.16
CA LYS A 149 -17.29 3.02 -13.60
C LYS A 149 -16.13 2.38 -14.39
N TRP A 150 -15.05 1.98 -13.70
CA TRP A 150 -13.89 1.31 -14.27
C TRP A 150 -13.84 -0.18 -13.94
N CYS A 151 -14.82 -0.68 -13.17
CA CYS A 151 -14.89 -2.07 -12.75
C CYS A 151 -15.43 -2.93 -13.91
N PRO A 152 -14.77 -4.03 -14.28
CA PRO A 152 -15.24 -4.91 -15.35
C PRO A 152 -16.56 -5.61 -15.03
N TYR A 153 -16.94 -5.69 -13.74
CA TYR A 153 -18.20 -6.30 -13.29
C TYR A 153 -19.35 -5.31 -13.18
N TYR A 154 -19.10 -4.00 -13.33
CA TYR A 154 -20.14 -2.98 -13.22
C TYR A 154 -21.23 -3.15 -14.25
N LYS A 155 -22.50 -3.13 -13.80
CA LYS A 155 -23.69 -3.37 -14.62
C LYS A 155 -23.75 -4.75 -15.28
N THR A 156 -23.07 -5.73 -14.74
CA THR A 156 -23.19 -7.15 -15.15
C THR A 156 -24.04 -7.91 -14.12
N HIS A 157 -24.44 -9.15 -14.43
CA HIS A 157 -25.13 -10.03 -13.50
C HIS A 157 -24.29 -10.40 -12.24
N LEU A 158 -23.00 -10.10 -12.23
CA LEU A 158 -22.09 -10.34 -11.11
C LEU A 158 -22.02 -9.15 -10.14
N CYS A 159 -22.69 -8.04 -10.44
CA CYS A 159 -22.70 -6.86 -9.59
C CYS A 159 -24.10 -6.28 -9.49
N SER A 160 -24.71 -6.39 -8.31
CA SER A 160 -26.04 -5.87 -8.03
C SER A 160 -26.04 -4.39 -7.66
N SER A 161 -24.85 -3.79 -7.42
CA SER A 161 -24.75 -2.41 -6.99
C SER A 161 -25.15 -1.42 -8.08
N THR A 162 -26.10 -0.56 -7.78
CA THR A 162 -26.46 0.60 -8.60
C THR A 162 -25.67 1.81 -8.10
N PHE A 163 -24.55 2.11 -8.73
CA PHE A 163 -23.85 3.37 -8.51
C PHE A 163 -24.43 4.43 -9.45
N ASN A 164 -25.19 5.36 -8.89
CA ASN A 164 -25.68 6.57 -9.58
C ASN A 164 -24.66 7.68 -9.32
N GLY A 165 -23.62 7.77 -10.14
CA GLY A 165 -22.60 8.81 -10.09
C GLY A 165 -22.82 9.91 -11.08
#